data_1741b2637bee5012cfa68f67d52628e5
#
_entry.id   1741b2637bee5012cfa68f67d52628e5
#
_cell.length_a   1.000
_cell.length_b   1.000
_cell.length_c   1.000
_cell.angle_alpha   90.00
_cell.angle_beta   90.00
_cell.angle_gamma   90.00
#
_symmetry.space_group_name_H-M   'P 1'
#
loop_
_entity.id
_entity.type
_entity.pdbx_description
1 polymer ?
#
loop_
_entity_poly.entity_id
_entity_poly.type
_entity_poly.pdbx_seq_one_letter_code
_entity_poly.pdbx_strand_id
1 'polypeptide(L)'
;MQFSVKTSKPESLSTPCLVIGVFEDKNLPELTEQLDKAGGKIIHKLVTAGDINGKIGEHLLLQKVEGVRAQRLLLIGCGKSSELDAKKYCSILTHTWKALQKYTLTEVTLALPTLAVKDIGIERKAELLARLFVTNEYHYSATLSKKSKHFQLKEACLLLTEGRERSAANKGLEIGAAIGKGMNTARELGNLPANICTPTYLGKQALELATKNKLLSAKVLTEAQMKRLGMHSL
;
A
#
# COMPACT_ATOMS: atom_id res chain seq x y z
N MET A 1 7.15 0.72 -7.73
CA MET A 1 7.16 -0.17 -6.55
C MET A 1 6.91 -1.61 -6.98
N GLN A 2 7.68 -2.55 -6.44
CA GLN A 2 7.49 -3.99 -6.63
C GLN A 2 6.83 -4.58 -5.38
N PHE A 3 6.00 -5.60 -5.57
CA PHE A 3 5.37 -6.34 -4.48
C PHE A 3 5.84 -7.79 -4.50
N SER A 4 6.03 -8.36 -3.33
CA SER A 4 6.40 -9.78 -3.16
C SER A 4 5.68 -10.37 -1.94
N VAL A 5 5.69 -11.70 -1.84
CA VAL A 5 5.11 -12.43 -0.72
C VAL A 5 6.14 -13.40 -0.18
N LYS A 6 6.40 -13.34 1.12
CA LYS A 6 7.27 -14.27 1.86
C LYS A 6 6.47 -15.01 2.93
N THR A 7 6.81 -16.26 3.11
CA THR A 7 6.35 -17.07 4.25
C THR A 7 7.59 -17.43 5.08
N SER A 8 7.64 -16.92 6.29
CA SER A 8 8.77 -17.11 7.20
C SER A 8 8.32 -16.88 8.63
N LYS A 9 9.06 -17.42 9.58
CA LYS A 9 8.93 -17.02 10.98
C LYS A 9 9.35 -15.55 11.12
N PRO A 10 8.55 -14.71 11.78
CA PRO A 10 8.77 -13.26 11.80
C PRO A 10 10.09 -12.87 12.46
N GLU A 11 10.51 -13.58 13.52
CA GLU A 11 11.75 -13.32 14.24
C GLU A 11 13.01 -13.64 13.43
N SER A 12 12.92 -14.60 12.50
CA SER A 12 14.05 -15.01 11.66
C SER A 12 14.17 -14.25 10.35
N LEU A 13 13.21 -13.36 10.05
CA LEU A 13 13.16 -12.62 8.80
C LEU A 13 14.17 -11.46 8.79
N SER A 14 15.17 -11.55 7.92
CA SER A 14 16.08 -10.43 7.66
C SER A 14 15.41 -9.42 6.71
N THR A 15 15.16 -8.21 7.20
CA THR A 15 14.53 -7.11 6.45
C THR A 15 14.97 -5.77 7.03
N PRO A 16 15.08 -4.70 6.22
CA PRO A 16 15.40 -3.37 6.73
C PRO A 16 14.35 -2.82 7.71
N CYS A 17 13.07 -3.16 7.51
CA CYS A 17 11.98 -2.77 8.40
C CYS A 17 10.83 -3.79 8.31
N LEU A 18 10.39 -4.28 9.47
CA LEU A 18 9.20 -5.12 9.61
C LEU A 18 8.09 -4.28 10.25
N VAL A 19 6.96 -4.17 9.57
CA VAL A 19 5.76 -3.47 10.05
C VAL A 19 4.80 -4.46 10.67
N ILE A 20 4.43 -4.22 11.92
CA ILE A 20 3.52 -5.05 12.70
C ILE A 20 2.40 -4.22 13.33
N GLY A 21 1.27 -4.86 13.60
CA GLY A 21 0.12 -4.21 14.23
C GLY A 21 0.13 -4.34 15.75
N VAL A 22 -0.45 -3.34 16.43
CA VAL A 22 -0.76 -3.35 17.86
C VAL A 22 -2.19 -2.88 18.05
N PHE A 23 -2.99 -3.60 18.83
CA PHE A 23 -4.39 -3.24 19.08
C PHE A 23 -4.54 -2.35 20.33
N GLU A 24 -5.59 -1.52 20.32
CA GLU A 24 -5.94 -0.61 21.42
C GLU A 24 -6.43 -1.36 22.68
N ASP A 25 -7.01 -2.53 22.50
CA ASP A 25 -7.44 -3.42 23.58
C ASP A 25 -6.29 -4.20 24.25
N LYS A 26 -5.03 -3.81 23.95
CA LYS A 26 -3.78 -4.39 24.43
C LYS A 26 -3.54 -5.86 24.01
N ASN A 27 -4.43 -6.44 23.23
CA ASN A 27 -4.20 -7.73 22.60
C ASN A 27 -3.17 -7.57 21.47
N LEU A 28 -2.19 -8.46 21.40
CA LEU A 28 -1.24 -8.47 20.31
C LEU A 28 -1.76 -9.41 19.21
N PRO A 29 -1.71 -9.00 17.93
CA PRO A 29 -1.92 -9.94 16.82
C PRO A 29 -0.96 -11.12 16.93
N GLU A 30 -1.37 -12.29 16.49
CA GLU A 30 -0.61 -13.55 16.65
C GLU A 30 0.87 -13.40 16.23
N LEU A 31 1.11 -12.82 15.07
CA LEU A 31 2.48 -12.64 14.55
C LEU A 31 3.27 -11.62 15.39
N THR A 32 2.60 -10.58 15.91
CA THR A 32 3.22 -9.62 16.83
C THR A 32 3.56 -10.29 18.16
N GLU A 33 2.69 -11.18 18.66
CA GLU A 33 2.95 -11.95 19.89
C GLU A 33 4.14 -12.90 19.74
N GLN A 34 4.29 -13.55 18.59
CA GLN A 34 5.46 -14.37 18.29
C GLN A 34 6.76 -13.56 18.33
N LEU A 35 6.76 -12.37 17.71
CA LEU A 35 7.88 -11.43 17.75
C LEU A 35 8.17 -10.94 19.16
N ASP A 36 7.14 -10.62 19.92
CA ASP A 36 7.28 -10.13 21.29
C ASP A 36 7.92 -11.18 22.22
N LYS A 37 7.53 -12.46 22.06
CA LYS A 37 8.16 -13.58 22.79
C LYS A 37 9.64 -13.71 22.43
N ALA A 38 10.00 -13.63 21.16
CA ALA A 38 11.38 -13.68 20.70
C ALA A 38 12.20 -12.45 21.16
N GLY A 39 11.58 -11.28 21.20
CA GLY A 39 12.19 -10.00 21.60
C GLY A 39 12.15 -9.70 23.09
N GLY A 40 12.00 -10.69 23.98
CA GLY A 40 12.03 -10.50 25.44
C GLY A 40 10.87 -9.68 25.97
N LYS A 41 9.71 -9.75 25.32
CA LYS A 41 8.46 -9.04 25.67
C LYS A 41 8.57 -7.51 25.65
N ILE A 42 9.41 -6.97 24.78
CA ILE A 42 9.62 -5.53 24.67
C ILE A 42 8.35 -4.80 24.18
N ILE A 43 7.60 -5.40 23.23
CA ILE A 43 6.37 -4.79 22.72
C ILE A 43 5.32 -4.69 23.81
N HIS A 44 5.14 -5.75 24.58
CA HIS A 44 4.23 -5.76 25.73
C HIS A 44 4.60 -4.71 26.77
N LYS A 45 5.88 -4.55 27.07
CA LYS A 45 6.37 -3.50 28.00
C LYS A 45 6.02 -2.10 27.50
N LEU A 46 6.24 -1.81 26.22
CA LEU A 46 5.94 -0.51 25.62
C LEU A 46 4.42 -0.20 25.60
N VAL A 47 3.60 -1.21 25.30
CA VAL A 47 2.13 -1.08 25.35
C VAL A 47 1.66 -0.84 26.80
N THR A 48 2.24 -1.52 27.77
CA THR A 48 1.89 -1.38 29.17
C THR A 48 2.33 -0.01 29.72
N ALA A 49 3.51 0.46 29.31
CA ALA A 49 4.03 1.78 29.68
C ALA A 49 3.25 2.95 29.02
N GLY A 50 2.49 2.66 27.97
CA GLY A 50 1.73 3.69 27.24
C GLY A 50 2.53 4.40 26.15
N ASP A 51 3.73 3.91 25.80
CA ASP A 51 4.54 4.46 24.71
C ASP A 51 3.84 4.29 23.35
N ILE A 52 2.98 3.28 23.22
CA ILE A 52 2.03 3.10 22.14
C ILE A 52 0.72 2.51 22.68
N ASN A 53 -0.41 3.15 22.37
CA ASN A 53 -1.73 2.74 22.85
C ASN A 53 -2.53 1.92 21.81
N GLY A 54 -1.99 1.73 20.63
CA GLY A 54 -2.64 0.96 19.57
C GLY A 54 -3.75 1.69 18.83
N LYS A 55 -3.98 2.98 19.06
CA LYS A 55 -4.97 3.78 18.32
C LYS A 55 -4.56 3.94 16.87
N ILE A 56 -5.53 3.92 15.95
CA ILE A 56 -5.27 4.15 14.52
C ILE A 56 -4.58 5.51 14.33
N GLY A 57 -3.44 5.51 13.66
CA GLY A 57 -2.60 6.70 13.45
C GLY A 57 -1.37 6.77 14.35
N GLU A 58 -1.38 6.08 15.48
CA GLU A 58 -0.17 5.93 16.30
C GLU A 58 0.85 5.01 15.64
N HIS A 59 2.10 5.30 15.83
CA HIS A 59 3.20 4.43 15.40
C HIS A 59 4.45 4.66 16.26
N LEU A 60 5.23 3.60 16.42
CA LEU A 60 6.49 3.62 17.14
C LEU A 60 7.53 2.80 16.38
N LEU A 61 8.72 3.39 16.13
CA LEU A 61 9.84 2.69 15.51
C LEU A 61 10.81 2.22 16.57
N LEU A 62 11.07 0.92 16.59
CA LEU A 62 12.11 0.30 17.39
C LEU A 62 13.29 -0.04 16.51
N GLN A 63 14.49 0.32 16.96
CA GLN A 63 15.73 -0.06 16.30
C GLN A 63 16.33 -1.26 17.01
N LYS A 64 16.70 -2.30 16.23
CA LYS A 64 17.50 -3.45 16.68
C LYS A 64 16.98 -4.11 17.96
N VAL A 65 15.85 -4.80 17.81
CA VAL A 65 15.30 -5.62 18.92
C VAL A 65 16.09 -6.92 19.02
N GLU A 66 16.59 -7.22 20.21
CA GLU A 66 17.31 -8.48 20.48
C GLU A 66 16.37 -9.68 20.22
N GLY A 67 16.89 -10.77 19.66
CA GLY A 67 16.10 -11.95 19.28
C GLY A 67 15.30 -11.79 17.96
N VAL A 68 15.33 -10.62 17.31
CA VAL A 68 14.65 -10.36 16.04
C VAL A 68 15.66 -9.94 14.97
N ARG A 69 15.62 -10.59 13.80
CA ARG A 69 16.56 -10.32 12.70
C ARG A 69 16.26 -9.06 11.89
N ALA A 70 15.03 -8.55 11.95
CA ALA A 70 14.69 -7.29 11.31
C ALA A 70 15.53 -6.16 11.91
N GLN A 71 16.06 -5.27 11.06
CA GLN A 71 16.87 -4.14 11.53
C GLN A 71 16.04 -3.14 12.32
N ARG A 72 14.75 -2.99 11.95
CA ARG A 72 13.80 -2.10 12.61
C ARG A 72 12.43 -2.79 12.70
N LEU A 73 11.71 -2.53 13.78
CA LEU A 73 10.30 -2.86 13.91
C LEU A 73 9.50 -1.57 13.92
N LEU A 74 8.53 -1.44 13.02
CA LEU A 74 7.57 -0.34 13.02
C LEU A 74 6.24 -0.86 13.55
N LEU A 75 5.91 -0.48 14.77
CA LEU A 75 4.63 -0.74 15.41
C LEU A 75 3.60 0.22 14.87
N ILE A 76 2.44 -0.28 14.46
CA ILE A 76 1.32 0.52 13.94
C ILE A 76 0.08 0.25 14.77
N GLY A 77 -0.54 1.31 15.28
CA GLY A 77 -1.82 1.22 15.96
C GLY A 77 -2.94 0.80 15.01
N CYS A 78 -3.69 -0.23 15.39
CA CYS A 78 -4.73 -0.86 14.59
C CYS A 78 -6.16 -0.64 15.11
N GLY A 79 -6.31 0.12 16.21
CA GLY A 79 -7.60 0.31 16.87
C GLY A 79 -8.03 -0.92 17.64
N LYS A 80 -9.33 -1.05 17.92
CA LYS A 80 -9.89 -2.22 18.62
C LYS A 80 -10.00 -3.42 17.68
N SER A 81 -9.52 -4.57 18.13
CA SER A 81 -9.51 -5.81 17.34
C SER A 81 -10.91 -6.23 16.89
N SER A 82 -11.91 -6.09 17.79
CA SER A 82 -13.31 -6.46 17.52
C SER A 82 -14.02 -5.58 16.49
N GLU A 83 -13.47 -4.39 16.20
CA GLU A 83 -14.08 -3.42 15.29
C GLU A 83 -13.33 -3.29 13.94
N LEU A 84 -12.33 -4.14 13.69
CA LEU A 84 -11.49 -4.05 12.50
C LEU A 84 -12.23 -4.53 11.25
N ASP A 85 -12.70 -3.58 10.47
CA ASP A 85 -13.33 -3.78 9.16
C ASP A 85 -12.44 -3.30 8.00
N ALA A 86 -12.91 -3.44 6.77
CA ALA A 86 -12.18 -3.03 5.57
C ALA A 86 -11.87 -1.52 5.55
N LYS A 87 -12.75 -0.66 6.09
CA LYS A 87 -12.55 0.79 6.15
C LYS A 87 -11.44 1.15 7.12
N LYS A 88 -11.46 0.57 8.32
CA LYS A 88 -10.39 0.76 9.33
C LYS A 88 -9.07 0.20 8.83
N TYR A 89 -9.09 -0.95 8.14
CA TYR A 89 -7.89 -1.52 7.53
C TYR A 89 -7.28 -0.58 6.48
N CYS A 90 -8.07 0.04 5.61
CA CYS A 90 -7.58 1.08 4.69
C CYS A 90 -6.98 2.29 5.42
N SER A 91 -7.59 2.70 6.53
CA SER A 91 -7.05 3.78 7.38
C SER A 91 -5.69 3.40 7.96
N ILE A 92 -5.54 2.19 8.50
CA ILE A 92 -4.27 1.65 9.02
C ILE A 92 -3.19 1.68 7.93
N LEU A 93 -3.49 1.18 6.73
CA LEU A 93 -2.56 1.18 5.61
C LEU A 93 -2.13 2.60 5.20
N THR A 94 -3.06 3.55 5.21
CA THR A 94 -2.77 4.95 4.91
C THR A 94 -1.85 5.58 5.96
N HIS A 95 -2.09 5.31 7.24
CA HIS A 95 -1.21 5.78 8.32
C HIS A 95 0.15 5.07 8.30
N THR A 96 0.17 3.79 7.95
CA THR A 96 1.42 3.04 7.73
C THR A 96 2.28 3.71 6.66
N TRP A 97 1.69 4.04 5.50
CA TRP A 97 2.41 4.76 4.45
C TRP A 97 2.98 6.10 4.95
N LYS A 98 2.17 6.90 5.64
CA LYS A 98 2.61 8.18 6.23
C LYS A 98 3.72 8.01 7.26
N ALA A 99 3.68 6.94 8.06
CA ALA A 99 4.73 6.64 9.02
C ALA A 99 6.04 6.26 8.31
N LEU A 100 5.97 5.41 7.27
CA LEU A 100 7.13 4.98 6.48
C LEU A 100 7.84 6.16 5.81
N GLN A 101 7.10 7.18 5.36
CA GLN A 101 7.66 8.38 4.73
C GLN A 101 8.62 9.18 5.63
N LYS A 102 8.54 9.00 6.95
CA LYS A 102 9.42 9.66 7.92
C LYS A 102 10.82 9.05 7.99
N TYR A 103 11.02 7.90 7.35
CA TYR A 103 12.27 7.14 7.45
C TYR A 103 12.87 6.89 6.07
N THR A 104 14.20 6.82 6.02
CA THR A 104 14.91 6.46 4.80
C THR A 104 14.85 4.94 4.62
N LEU A 105 13.84 4.47 3.90
CA LEU A 105 13.59 3.06 3.62
C LEU A 105 13.34 2.87 2.12
N THR A 106 13.98 1.87 1.54
CA THR A 106 13.75 1.44 0.15
C THR A 106 12.94 0.15 0.08
N GLU A 107 12.95 -0.61 1.17
CA GLU A 107 12.28 -1.91 1.30
C GLU A 107 11.57 -2.00 2.64
N VAL A 108 10.42 -2.65 2.64
CA VAL A 108 9.64 -2.91 3.86
C VAL A 108 8.98 -4.28 3.78
N THR A 109 8.89 -4.95 4.91
CA THR A 109 8.05 -6.14 5.06
C THR A 109 6.85 -5.81 5.94
N LEU A 110 5.66 -6.23 5.53
CA LEU A 110 4.40 -5.87 6.15
C LEU A 110 3.70 -7.14 6.65
N ALA A 111 3.49 -7.24 7.96
CA ALA A 111 2.69 -8.29 8.57
C ALA A 111 1.21 -7.90 8.72
N LEU A 112 0.83 -6.67 8.39
CA LEU A 112 -0.56 -6.19 8.48
C LEU A 112 -1.60 -7.06 7.73
N PRO A 113 -1.28 -7.73 6.60
CA PRO A 113 -2.23 -8.63 5.97
C PRO A 113 -2.63 -9.86 6.80
N THR A 114 -1.86 -10.20 7.84
CA THR A 114 -2.23 -11.29 8.78
C THR A 114 -3.30 -10.90 9.80
N LEU A 115 -3.60 -9.61 9.93
CA LEU A 115 -4.66 -9.15 10.83
C LEU A 115 -6.01 -9.76 10.46
N ALA A 116 -6.78 -10.17 11.47
CA ALA A 116 -8.16 -10.61 11.28
C ALA A 116 -9.04 -9.39 11.00
N VAL A 117 -9.47 -9.22 9.74
CA VAL A 117 -10.34 -8.14 9.30
C VAL A 117 -11.70 -8.72 8.95
N LYS A 118 -12.79 -8.10 9.41
CA LYS A 118 -14.16 -8.60 9.16
C LYS A 118 -14.44 -8.66 7.66
N ASP A 119 -15.07 -9.74 7.25
CA ASP A 119 -15.63 -9.98 5.90
C ASP A 119 -14.65 -9.90 4.72
N ILE A 120 -13.34 -9.86 4.98
CA ILE A 120 -12.33 -9.86 3.90
C ILE A 120 -11.20 -10.85 4.16
N GLY A 121 -10.91 -11.66 3.14
CA GLY A 121 -9.78 -12.60 3.11
C GLY A 121 -8.48 -11.96 2.64
N ILE A 122 -7.43 -12.78 2.57
CA ILE A 122 -6.08 -12.36 2.24
C ILE A 122 -5.97 -11.69 0.85
N GLU A 123 -6.67 -12.20 -0.17
CA GLU A 123 -6.68 -11.62 -1.52
C GLU A 123 -7.12 -10.15 -1.46
N ARG A 124 -8.23 -9.86 -0.78
CA ARG A 124 -8.76 -8.50 -0.66
C ARG A 124 -7.86 -7.60 0.20
N LYS A 125 -7.29 -8.12 1.28
CA LYS A 125 -6.33 -7.37 2.11
C LYS A 125 -5.08 -6.97 1.33
N ALA A 126 -4.54 -7.90 0.53
CA ALA A 126 -3.39 -7.65 -0.33
C ALA A 126 -3.71 -6.65 -1.46
N GLU A 127 -4.90 -6.75 -2.07
CA GLU A 127 -5.39 -5.79 -3.07
C GLU A 127 -5.47 -4.37 -2.49
N LEU A 128 -6.10 -4.20 -1.34
CA LEU A 128 -6.23 -2.92 -0.66
C LEU A 128 -4.86 -2.30 -0.34
N LEU A 129 -3.92 -3.14 0.13
CA LEU A 129 -2.56 -2.70 0.43
C LEU A 129 -1.83 -2.21 -0.82
N ALA A 130 -1.78 -3.01 -1.87
CA ALA A 130 -1.09 -2.65 -3.10
C ALA A 130 -1.70 -1.40 -3.75
N ARG A 131 -3.03 -1.34 -3.81
CA ARG A 131 -3.75 -0.18 -4.34
C ARG A 131 -3.40 1.10 -3.58
N LEU A 132 -3.50 1.08 -2.24
CA LEU A 132 -3.22 2.25 -1.41
C LEU A 132 -1.75 2.66 -1.49
N PHE A 133 -0.81 1.73 -1.50
CA PHE A 133 0.60 2.05 -1.58
C PHE A 133 0.94 2.68 -2.94
N VAL A 134 0.46 2.10 -4.04
CA VAL A 134 0.66 2.67 -5.39
C VAL A 134 0.01 4.05 -5.52
N THR A 135 -1.22 4.23 -4.99
CA THR A 135 -1.90 5.53 -5.09
C THR A 135 -1.27 6.61 -4.23
N ASN A 136 -0.67 6.25 -3.09
CA ASN A 136 0.02 7.19 -2.22
C ASN A 136 1.45 7.53 -2.69
N GLU A 137 2.03 6.71 -3.57
CA GLU A 137 3.32 7.00 -4.21
C GLU A 137 3.21 8.12 -5.26
N TYR A 138 1.99 8.37 -5.78
CA TYR A 138 1.75 9.37 -6.82
C TYR A 138 2.08 10.78 -6.36
N HIS A 139 2.83 11.47 -7.22
CA HIS A 139 3.25 12.83 -7.01
C HIS A 139 3.19 13.59 -8.33
N TYR A 140 2.33 14.60 -8.40
CA TYR A 140 2.27 15.48 -9.56
C TYR A 140 3.50 16.39 -9.58
N SER A 141 4.22 16.40 -10.68
CA SER A 141 5.44 17.19 -10.83
C SER A 141 5.60 17.83 -12.21
N ALA A 142 4.64 17.63 -13.12
CA ALA A 142 4.78 18.03 -14.53
C ALA A 142 4.98 19.54 -14.72
N THR A 143 4.38 20.38 -13.86
CA THR A 143 4.46 21.84 -13.93
C THR A 143 5.29 22.48 -12.81
N LEU A 144 5.94 21.67 -11.97
CA LEU A 144 6.76 22.18 -10.88
C LEU A 144 8.16 22.57 -11.38
N SER A 145 8.56 23.81 -11.09
CA SER A 145 9.90 24.32 -11.42
C SER A 145 11.03 23.62 -10.62
N LYS A 146 10.74 23.20 -9.39
CA LYS A 146 11.65 22.44 -8.54
C LYS A 146 11.05 21.09 -8.20
N LYS A 147 11.72 20.00 -8.61
CA LYS A 147 11.35 18.64 -8.20
C LYS A 147 11.90 18.38 -6.80
N SER A 148 11.04 18.20 -5.81
CA SER A 148 11.45 17.74 -4.48
C SER A 148 11.82 16.26 -4.50
N LYS A 149 12.74 15.85 -3.63
CA LYS A 149 12.95 14.42 -3.39
C LYS A 149 11.76 13.87 -2.62
N HIS A 150 11.08 12.89 -3.21
CA HIS A 150 9.96 12.21 -2.57
C HIS A 150 10.39 10.86 -2.01
N PHE A 151 9.67 10.40 -1.01
CA PHE A 151 9.82 9.05 -0.48
C PHE A 151 9.53 8.05 -1.61
N GLN A 152 10.46 7.14 -1.84
CA GLN A 152 10.32 6.08 -2.84
C GLN A 152 10.60 4.74 -2.19
N LEU A 153 9.54 3.96 -2.03
CA LEU A 153 9.64 2.57 -1.63
C LEU A 153 9.81 1.72 -2.90
N LYS A 154 10.93 1.02 -3.02
CA LYS A 154 11.20 0.16 -4.17
C LYS A 154 10.47 -1.17 -4.06
N GLU A 155 10.45 -1.75 -2.86
CA GLU A 155 9.83 -3.05 -2.59
C GLU A 155 8.98 -3.04 -1.33
N ALA A 156 7.77 -3.62 -1.43
CA ALA A 156 6.90 -3.94 -0.32
C ALA A 156 6.62 -5.45 -0.32
N CYS A 157 7.12 -6.14 0.70
CA CYS A 157 6.95 -7.57 0.87
C CYS A 157 5.84 -7.85 1.88
N LEU A 158 4.88 -8.73 1.56
CA LEU A 158 3.90 -9.23 2.51
C LEU A 158 4.48 -10.44 3.23
N LEU A 159 4.46 -10.41 4.56
CA LEU A 159 4.75 -11.56 5.39
C LEU A 159 3.44 -12.30 5.67
N LEU A 160 3.41 -13.59 5.35
CA LEU A 160 2.31 -14.50 5.67
C LEU A 160 2.78 -15.55 6.65
N THR A 161 1.86 -16.04 7.47
CA THR A 161 2.09 -17.18 8.37
C THR A 161 1.96 -18.51 7.63
N GLU A 162 1.10 -18.57 6.62
CA GLU A 162 0.76 -19.79 5.91
C GLU A 162 1.02 -19.71 4.40
N GLY A 163 1.73 -20.72 3.89
CA GLY A 163 2.06 -20.80 2.46
C GLY A 163 0.85 -20.98 1.54
N ARG A 164 -0.25 -21.57 2.04
CA ARG A 164 -1.49 -21.78 1.28
C ARG A 164 -2.15 -20.47 0.81
N GLU A 165 -1.94 -19.38 1.53
CA GLU A 165 -2.50 -18.07 1.18
C GLU A 165 -1.68 -17.31 0.12
N ARG A 166 -0.49 -17.78 -0.23
CA ARG A 166 0.46 -17.08 -1.10
C ARG A 166 -0.13 -16.77 -2.48
N SER A 167 -0.85 -17.73 -3.09
CA SER A 167 -1.44 -17.54 -4.41
C SER A 167 -2.51 -16.43 -4.38
N ALA A 168 -3.40 -16.47 -3.40
CA ALA A 168 -4.44 -15.46 -3.23
C ALA A 168 -3.85 -14.07 -2.91
N ALA A 169 -2.81 -14.01 -2.08
CA ALA A 169 -2.11 -12.75 -1.79
C ALA A 169 -1.45 -12.16 -3.03
N ASN A 170 -0.72 -12.97 -3.83
CA ASN A 170 -0.11 -12.50 -5.08
C ASN A 170 -1.17 -11.96 -6.05
N LYS A 171 -2.27 -12.68 -6.25
CA LYS A 171 -3.38 -12.23 -7.09
C LYS A 171 -3.94 -10.88 -6.60
N GLY A 172 -4.15 -10.74 -5.30
CA GLY A 172 -4.58 -9.47 -4.70
C GLY A 172 -3.60 -8.32 -4.95
N LEU A 173 -2.30 -8.57 -4.79
CA LEU A 173 -1.25 -7.58 -5.07
C LEU A 173 -1.25 -7.12 -6.52
N GLU A 174 -1.37 -8.04 -7.48
CA GLU A 174 -1.43 -7.74 -8.91
C GLU A 174 -2.65 -6.86 -9.25
N ILE A 175 -3.84 -7.25 -8.77
CA ILE A 175 -5.09 -6.51 -8.96
C ILE A 175 -4.96 -5.10 -8.34
N GLY A 176 -4.53 -5.02 -7.09
CA GLY A 176 -4.40 -3.75 -6.38
C GLY A 176 -3.40 -2.81 -7.03
N ALA A 177 -2.25 -3.33 -7.49
CA ALA A 177 -1.25 -2.55 -8.20
C ALA A 177 -1.79 -2.04 -9.56
N ALA A 178 -2.55 -2.85 -10.29
CA ALA A 178 -3.17 -2.45 -11.54
C ALA A 178 -4.20 -1.33 -11.34
N ILE A 179 -5.09 -1.49 -10.34
CA ILE A 179 -6.08 -0.46 -9.97
C ILE A 179 -5.37 0.84 -9.55
N GLY A 180 -4.35 0.74 -8.70
CA GLY A 180 -3.59 1.92 -8.24
C GLY A 180 -2.91 2.67 -9.39
N LYS A 181 -2.32 1.96 -10.36
CA LYS A 181 -1.75 2.56 -11.56
C LYS A 181 -2.81 3.27 -12.41
N GLY A 182 -3.97 2.64 -12.62
CA GLY A 182 -5.10 3.26 -13.34
C GLY A 182 -5.58 4.54 -12.66
N MET A 183 -5.73 4.52 -11.33
CA MET A 183 -6.09 5.72 -10.56
C MET A 183 -5.05 6.83 -10.69
N ASN A 184 -3.77 6.50 -10.68
CA ASN A 184 -2.70 7.49 -10.85
C ASN A 184 -2.66 8.06 -12.27
N THR A 185 -2.93 7.25 -13.31
CA THR A 185 -3.10 7.72 -14.68
C THR A 185 -4.25 8.73 -14.78
N ALA A 186 -5.41 8.42 -14.18
CA ALA A 186 -6.54 9.35 -14.18
C ALA A 186 -6.21 10.66 -13.42
N ARG A 187 -5.50 10.57 -12.29
CA ARG A 187 -5.04 11.76 -11.54
C ARG A 187 -4.08 12.60 -12.35
N GLU A 188 -3.12 11.98 -13.05
CA GLU A 188 -2.16 12.71 -13.90
C GLU A 188 -2.89 13.47 -14.99
N LEU A 189 -3.81 12.82 -15.72
CA LEU A 189 -4.61 13.46 -16.76
C LEU A 189 -5.46 14.61 -16.20
N GLY A 190 -6.05 14.47 -15.01
CA GLY A 190 -6.84 15.51 -14.37
C GLY A 190 -6.02 16.67 -13.80
N ASN A 191 -4.75 16.44 -13.45
CA ASN A 191 -3.86 17.47 -12.90
C ASN A 191 -3.10 18.25 -13.98
N LEU A 192 -2.96 17.68 -15.18
CA LEU A 192 -2.33 18.39 -16.30
C LEU A 192 -3.14 19.61 -16.72
N PRO A 193 -2.51 20.78 -16.96
CA PRO A 193 -3.21 21.96 -17.43
C PRO A 193 -3.72 21.78 -18.85
N ALA A 194 -4.76 22.56 -19.22
CA ALA A 194 -5.46 22.42 -20.50
C ALA A 194 -4.59 22.62 -21.76
N ASN A 195 -3.51 23.39 -21.63
CA ASN A 195 -2.52 23.56 -22.72
C ASN A 195 -1.66 22.31 -22.98
N ILE A 196 -1.64 21.34 -22.05
CA ILE A 196 -0.97 20.04 -22.20
C ILE A 196 -2.00 18.94 -22.45
N CYS A 197 -2.99 18.80 -21.55
CA CYS A 197 -4.05 17.80 -21.62
C CYS A 197 -5.17 18.25 -22.58
N THR A 198 -4.83 18.36 -23.86
CA THR A 198 -5.79 18.67 -24.94
C THR A 198 -6.56 17.42 -25.35
N PRO A 199 -7.69 17.55 -26.09
CA PRO A 199 -8.39 16.39 -26.67
C PRO A 199 -7.48 15.48 -27.50
N THR A 200 -6.58 16.07 -28.29
CA THR A 200 -5.57 15.32 -29.07
C THR A 200 -4.63 14.53 -28.17
N TYR A 201 -4.19 15.12 -27.04
CA TYR A 201 -3.34 14.43 -26.07
C TYR A 201 -4.07 13.24 -25.44
N LEU A 202 -5.34 13.41 -25.03
CA LEU A 202 -6.16 12.32 -24.48
C LEU A 202 -6.35 11.18 -25.48
N GLY A 203 -6.65 11.51 -26.76
CA GLY A 203 -6.74 10.52 -27.82
C GLY A 203 -5.46 9.73 -27.99
N LYS A 204 -4.29 10.41 -27.95
CA LYS A 204 -2.98 9.75 -28.02
C LYS A 204 -2.74 8.82 -26.82
N GLN A 205 -3.08 9.25 -25.60
CA GLN A 205 -2.96 8.41 -24.40
C GLN A 205 -3.84 7.16 -24.49
N ALA A 206 -5.06 7.27 -25.03
CA ALA A 206 -5.95 6.12 -25.22
C ALA A 206 -5.35 5.12 -26.23
N LEU A 207 -4.79 5.58 -27.34
CA LEU A 207 -4.13 4.73 -28.33
C LEU A 207 -2.88 4.05 -27.76
N GLU A 208 -2.06 4.77 -26.99
CA GLU A 208 -0.88 4.21 -26.32
C GLU A 208 -1.26 3.12 -25.30
N LEU A 209 -2.35 3.32 -24.55
CA LEU A 209 -2.85 2.33 -23.61
C LEU A 209 -3.30 1.05 -24.33
N ALA A 210 -4.02 1.19 -25.46
CA ALA A 210 -4.46 0.06 -26.28
C ALA A 210 -3.27 -0.69 -26.91
N THR A 211 -2.24 0.03 -27.35
CA THR A 211 -1.02 -0.60 -27.89
C THR A 211 -0.29 -1.46 -26.85
N LYS A 212 -0.30 -1.03 -25.60
CA LYS A 212 0.36 -1.73 -24.47
C LYS A 212 -0.45 -2.92 -23.95
N ASN A 213 -1.74 -2.99 -24.25
CA ASN A 213 -2.62 -4.02 -23.74
C ASN A 213 -3.46 -4.65 -24.85
N LYS A 214 -3.15 -5.89 -25.22
CA LYS A 214 -3.81 -6.64 -26.30
C LYS A 214 -5.33 -6.84 -26.09
N LEU A 215 -5.83 -6.69 -24.87
CA LEU A 215 -7.27 -6.80 -24.54
C LEU A 215 -8.02 -5.48 -24.75
N LEU A 216 -7.32 -4.40 -25.05
CA LEU A 216 -7.92 -3.09 -25.28
C LEU A 216 -7.82 -2.69 -26.75
N SER A 217 -8.88 -2.04 -27.24
CA SER A 217 -8.88 -1.35 -28.51
C SER A 217 -9.29 0.11 -28.28
N ALA A 218 -8.71 1.03 -29.04
CA ALA A 218 -9.07 2.43 -28.98
C ALA A 218 -9.27 2.98 -30.39
N LYS A 219 -10.30 3.82 -30.55
CA LYS A 219 -10.58 4.56 -31.79
C LYS A 219 -10.79 6.02 -31.45
N VAL A 220 -10.05 6.90 -32.09
CA VAL A 220 -10.22 8.34 -31.96
C VAL A 220 -11.11 8.84 -33.10
N LEU A 221 -12.19 9.53 -32.75
CA LEU A 221 -13.07 10.16 -33.73
C LEU A 221 -12.63 11.61 -33.96
N THR A 222 -12.58 12.02 -35.22
CA THR A 222 -12.35 13.40 -35.60
C THR A 222 -13.64 14.21 -35.40
N GLU A 223 -13.52 15.53 -35.26
CA GLU A 223 -14.67 16.44 -35.14
C GLU A 223 -15.72 16.24 -36.26
N ALA A 224 -15.26 16.09 -37.51
CA ALA A 224 -16.13 15.81 -38.64
C ALA A 224 -16.87 14.45 -38.52
N GLN A 225 -16.23 13.44 -37.95
CA GLN A 225 -16.88 12.15 -37.68
C GLN A 225 -17.90 12.25 -36.55
N MET A 226 -17.59 12.99 -35.48
CA MET A 226 -18.50 13.23 -34.35
C MET A 226 -19.75 14.00 -34.83
N LYS A 227 -19.59 15.04 -35.63
CA LYS A 227 -20.72 15.78 -36.25
C LYS A 227 -21.61 14.86 -37.08
N ARG A 228 -21.03 13.98 -37.92
CA ARG A 228 -21.81 13.01 -38.70
C ARG A 228 -22.58 11.99 -37.86
N LEU A 229 -22.10 11.70 -36.66
CA LEU A 229 -22.74 10.79 -35.71
C LEU A 229 -23.76 11.49 -34.81
N GLY A 230 -23.99 12.81 -34.97
CA GLY A 230 -24.92 13.57 -34.16
C GLY A 230 -24.42 13.87 -32.74
N MET A 231 -23.12 13.77 -32.49
CA MET A 231 -22.50 14.05 -31.18
C MET A 231 -22.27 15.55 -31.01
N HIS A 232 -23.34 16.35 -30.85
CA HIS A 232 -23.27 17.81 -30.84
C HIS A 232 -22.90 18.43 -29.49
N SER A 233 -22.86 17.65 -28.43
CA SER A 233 -22.49 18.11 -27.08
C SER A 233 -21.01 17.90 -26.73
N LEU A 234 -20.21 17.52 -27.69
CA LEU A 234 -18.76 17.32 -27.57
C LEU A 234 -17.99 18.30 -28.44
#